data_340b9a0dc8b8990693464af307dbee30
#
_entry.id   340b9a0dc8b8990693464af307dbee30
#
_cell.length_a   1.000
_cell.length_b   1.000
_cell.length_c   1.000
_cell.angle_alpha   90.00
_cell.angle_beta   90.00
_cell.angle_gamma   90.00
#
_symmetry.space_group_name_H-M   'P 1'
#
loop_
_entity.id
_entity.type
_entity.pdbx_description
1 polymer ?
#
loop_
_entity_poly.entity_id
_entity_poly.type
_entity_poly.pdbx_seq_one_letter_code
_entity_poly.pdbx_strand_id
1 'polypeptide(L)' 'MPQAFLDCVKNGGKVRTVKLDGDRYYHICILDKKIYKGEVKHKEKVKK' A
#
# COMPACT_ATOMS: atom_id res chain seq x y z
N MET A 1 3.31 -9.05 -4.22
CA MET A 1 3.15 -8.23 -3.01
C MET A 1 3.97 -8.76 -1.88
N PRO A 2 4.50 -7.88 -1.05
CA PRO A 2 5.32 -8.34 0.08
C PRO A 2 4.48 -9.13 1.06
N GLN A 3 5.04 -10.20 1.53
CA GLN A 3 4.34 -11.06 2.48
C GLN A 3 4.05 -10.31 3.78
N ALA A 4 4.97 -9.46 4.19
CA ALA A 4 4.79 -8.73 5.43
C ALA A 4 3.55 -7.83 5.37
N PHE A 5 3.31 -7.22 4.23
CA PHE A 5 2.14 -6.37 4.07
C PHE A 5 0.86 -7.20 4.18
N LEU A 6 0.86 -8.34 3.52
CA LEU A 6 -0.32 -9.21 3.56
C LEU A 6 -0.57 -9.72 4.97
N ASP A 7 0.50 -10.08 5.66
CA ASP A 7 0.35 -10.55 7.03
C ASP A 7 -0.19 -9.44 7.93
N CYS A 8 0.25 -8.22 7.69
CA CYS A 8 -0.24 -7.10 8.45
C CYS A 8 -1.74 -6.93 8.27
N VAL A 9 -2.20 -7.03 7.04
CA VAL A 9 -3.62 -6.90 6.76
C VAL A 9 -4.39 -8.03 7.42
N LYS A 10 -3.86 -9.23 7.34
CA LYS A 10 -4.53 -10.37 7.94
C LYS A 10 -4.63 -10.24 9.45
N ASN A 11 -3.66 -9.61 10.06
CA ASN A 11 -3.66 -9.47 11.50
C ASN A 11 -4.41 -8.24 11.99
N GLY A 12 -5.16 -7.64 11.12
CA GLY A 12 -5.98 -6.53 11.55
C GLY A 12 -5.35 -5.17 11.39
N GLY A 13 -4.31 -5.07 10.61
CA GLY A 13 -3.67 -3.78 10.39
C GLY A 13 -4.55 -2.84 9.60
N LYS A 14 -4.24 -1.58 9.66
CA LYS A 14 -4.97 -0.57 8.92
C LYS A 14 -4.25 -0.24 7.64
N VAL A 15 -4.96 -0.26 6.55
CA VAL A 15 -4.37 0.01 5.25
C VAL A 15 -4.64 1.45 4.86
N ARG A 16 -3.61 2.12 4.40
CA ARG A 16 -3.73 3.48 3.93
C ARG A 16 -3.06 3.61 2.58
N THR A 17 -3.50 4.58 1.83
CA THR A 17 -2.95 4.86 0.52
C THR A 17 -2.17 6.15 0.57
N VAL A 18 -0.93 6.11 0.08
CA VAL A 18 -0.07 7.28 0.03
C VAL A 18 0.21 7.60 -1.41
N LYS A 19 0.01 8.84 -1.80
CA LYS A 19 0.29 9.25 -3.15
C LYS A 19 1.69 9.77 -3.25
N LEU A 20 2.39 9.37 -4.29
CA LEU A 20 3.72 9.85 -4.54
C LEU A 20 3.66 11.02 -5.50
N ASP A 21 3.64 10.72 -6.77
CA ASP A 21 3.49 11.75 -7.78
C ASP A 21 2.12 11.63 -8.33
N GLY A 22 1.83 12.35 -9.35
CA GLY A 22 0.52 12.32 -9.92
C GLY A 22 0.00 10.93 -10.21
N ASP A 23 0.86 10.09 -10.75
CA ASP A 23 0.40 8.79 -11.21
C ASP A 23 0.85 7.61 -10.37
N ARG A 24 1.56 7.86 -9.30
CA ARG A 24 2.06 6.76 -8.50
C ARG A 24 1.52 6.81 -7.10
N TYR A 25 1.31 5.66 -6.55
CA TYR A 25 0.82 5.56 -5.18
C TYR A 25 1.21 4.21 -4.62
N TYR A 26 1.16 4.09 -3.32
CA TYR A 26 1.41 2.81 -2.70
C TYR A 26 0.56 2.70 -1.44
N HIS A 27 0.38 1.49 -1.00
CA HIS A 27 -0.40 1.22 0.18
C HIS A 27 0.53 0.88 1.33
N ILE A 28 0.14 1.27 2.51
CA ILE A 28 0.88 0.89 3.70
C ILE A 28 -0.09 0.24 4.66
N CYS A 29 0.43 -0.60 5.51
CA CYS A 29 -0.36 -1.24 6.52
C CYS A 29 0.23 -0.91 7.88
N ILE A 30 -0.56 -0.40 8.77
CA ILE A 30 -0.10 -0.01 10.10
C ILE A 30 -0.64 -0.99 11.12
N LEU A 31 0.26 -1.61 11.84
CA LEU A 31 -0.14 -2.57 12.85
C LEU A 31 0.79 -2.46 14.05
N ASP A 32 0.22 -2.27 15.22
CA ASP A 32 1.00 -2.29 16.43
C ASP A 32 2.15 -1.29 16.40
N LYS A 33 1.85 -0.11 15.89
CA LYS A 33 2.83 0.97 15.78
C LYS A 33 3.93 0.66 14.78
N LYS A 34 3.73 -0.31 13.93
CA LYS A 34 4.67 -0.62 12.88
C LYS A 34 4.03 -0.35 11.54
N ILE A 35 4.83 0.11 10.62
CA ILE A 35 4.35 0.42 9.29
C ILE A 35 5.00 -0.52 8.29
N TYR A 36 4.16 -1.18 7.50
CA TYR A 36 4.63 -2.08 6.47
C TYR A 36 4.25 -1.51 5.12
N LYS A 37 5.23 -1.33 4.26
CA LYS A 37 4.95 -0.77 2.95
C LYS A 37 4.59 -1.85 1.96
N GLY A 38 3.58 -1.57 1.20
CA GLY A 38 3.22 -2.45 0.11
C GLY A 38 3.97 -2.07 -1.14
N GLU A 39 3.50 -2.58 -2.26
CA GLU A 39 4.14 -2.36 -3.53
C GLU A 39 3.71 -1.05 -4.13
N VAL A 40 4.61 -0.35 -4.77
CA VAL A 40 4.28 0.89 -5.45
C VAL A 40 3.57 0.56 -6.74
N LYS A 41 2.48 1.23 -7.00
CA LYS A 41 1.72 1.00 -8.21
C LYS A 41 1.57 2.27 -9.00
N HIS A 42 1.36 2.13 -10.28
CA HIS A 42 1.10 3.26 -11.15
C HIS A 42 -0.38 3.30 -11.43
N LYS A 43 -0.89 4.51 -11.44
CA LYS A 43 -2.26 4.67 -11.84
C LYS A 43 -2.27 4.66 -13.34
N GLU A 44 -2.77 3.61 -13.92
CA GLU A 44 -2.78 3.50 -15.35
C GLU A 44 -3.84 4.33 -15.95
N LYS A 45 -3.49 5.18 -16.89
CA LYS A 45 -4.46 5.91 -17.61
C LYS A 45 -4.88 5.15 -18.78
N VAL A 46 -5.98 4.75 -18.75
CA VAL A 46 -6.46 4.02 -19.89
C VAL A 46 -6.81 4.96 -20.95
N LYS A 47 -6.63 5.23 -21.66
CA LYS A 47 -6.95 6.03 -22.49
C LYS A 47 -7.75 5.91 -23.29
N LYS A 48 -8.15 6.12 -23.19
CA LYS A 48 -8.55 6.11 -23.65
C LYS A 48 -8.66 6.22 -24.13
#